data_f948a45b1e01a13ac3212dc03d15e0bd
#
_entry.id   f948a45b1e01a13ac3212dc03d15e0bd
#
_cell.length_a   1.000
_cell.length_b   1.000
_cell.length_c   1.000
_cell.angle_alpha   90.00
_cell.angle_beta   90.00
_cell.angle_gamma   90.00
#
_symmetry.space_group_name_H-M   'P 1'
#
loop_
_entity.id
_entity.type
_entity.pdbx_description
1 polymer ?
#
loop_
_entity_poly.entity_id
_entity_poly.type
_entity_poly.pdbx_seq_one_letter_code
_entity_poly.pdbx_strand_id
1 'polypeptide(L)'
;MGLRKYLGLDRRSHSRYQVAVEVELQIWDGVEQKPRTEKVRGRLIDISPIGACLQTNHMLIEGYHLLLDNDPSGQTPLVLTLPSSTSEGQWDIKAQVLWYNKVEGERKYQFDVGLSFVDVSPSERENLHALLKSHSSS
;
A
#
# COMPACT_ATOMS: atom_id res chain seq x y z
N MET A 1 -0.34 -19.39 3.12
CA MET A 1 0.74 -19.91 2.34
C MET A 1 0.87 -19.35 0.96
N GLY A 2 -0.20 -19.34 0.14
CA GLY A 2 -0.14 -18.77 -1.17
C GLY A 2 0.27 -17.31 -1.16
N LEU A 3 -0.17 -16.57 -0.16
CA LEU A 3 0.14 -15.15 -0.05
C LEU A 3 1.62 -14.91 0.17
N ARG A 4 2.23 -15.72 1.01
CA ARG A 4 3.66 -15.60 1.23
C ARG A 4 4.45 -15.93 -0.01
N LYS A 5 3.96 -16.85 -0.82
CA LYS A 5 4.64 -17.18 -2.07
C LYS A 5 4.67 -16.02 -3.03
N TYR A 6 3.57 -15.24 -3.08
CA TYR A 6 3.57 -14.03 -3.90
C TYR A 6 4.67 -13.09 -3.51
N LEU A 7 4.69 -12.75 -2.22
CA LEU A 7 5.71 -11.83 -1.73
C LEU A 7 7.08 -12.49 -1.75
N GLY A 8 7.13 -13.81 -1.61
CA GLY A 8 8.37 -14.54 -1.65
C GLY A 8 9.07 -14.51 -2.99
N LEU A 9 8.32 -14.42 -4.08
CA LEU A 9 8.93 -14.29 -5.39
C LEU A 9 9.71 -12.99 -5.49
N ASP A 10 9.21 -11.95 -4.88
CA ASP A 10 9.87 -10.66 -4.89
C ASP A 10 11.17 -10.66 -4.10
N ARG A 11 11.28 -11.53 -3.11
CA ARG A 11 12.51 -11.61 -2.33
C ARG A 11 13.72 -11.96 -3.16
N ARG A 12 13.54 -12.61 -4.30
CA ARG A 12 14.67 -12.99 -5.14
C ARG A 12 15.32 -11.78 -5.78
N SER A 13 14.55 -10.74 -6.04
CA SER A 13 15.06 -9.54 -6.67
C SER A 13 15.12 -8.36 -5.73
N HIS A 14 14.32 -8.37 -4.68
CA HIS A 14 14.16 -7.21 -3.80
C HIS A 14 14.10 -7.65 -2.35
N SER A 15 14.81 -6.91 -1.50
CA SER A 15 14.73 -7.11 -0.07
C SER A 15 13.38 -6.62 0.44
N ARG A 16 12.83 -7.35 1.40
CA ARG A 16 11.64 -6.93 2.11
C ARG A 16 12.01 -6.59 3.54
N TYR A 17 11.34 -5.60 4.07
CA TYR A 17 11.60 -5.14 5.42
C TYR A 17 10.32 -5.28 6.24
N GLN A 18 10.44 -5.90 7.41
CA GLN A 18 9.32 -5.99 8.32
C GLN A 18 9.20 -4.66 9.06
N VAL A 19 8.19 -3.93 8.68
CA VAL A 19 7.93 -2.60 9.22
C VAL A 19 6.45 -2.51 9.55
N ALA A 20 6.10 -1.51 10.33
CA ALA A 20 4.70 -1.19 10.60
C ALA A 20 4.56 0.31 10.45
N VAL A 21 3.99 0.73 9.33
CA VAL A 21 3.86 2.15 9.00
C VAL A 21 2.38 2.46 8.86
N GLU A 22 1.86 3.32 9.72
CA GLU A 22 0.47 3.75 9.63
C GLU A 22 0.30 4.63 8.40
N VAL A 23 -0.72 4.32 7.61
CA VAL A 23 -0.96 5.03 6.35
C VAL A 23 -2.44 5.34 6.23
N GLU A 24 -2.74 6.21 5.28
CA GLU A 24 -4.11 6.45 4.85
C GLU A 24 -4.26 5.96 3.43
N LEU A 25 -5.47 5.53 3.08
CA LEU A 25 -5.74 5.07 1.73
C LEU A 25 -7.05 5.65 1.24
N GLN A 26 -7.12 5.88 -0.07
CA GLN A 26 -8.34 6.39 -0.69
C GLN A 26 -8.34 5.99 -2.16
N ILE A 27 -9.53 6.02 -2.76
CA ILE A 27 -9.68 5.78 -4.19
C ILE A 27 -9.68 7.15 -4.88
N TRP A 28 -8.92 7.26 -5.95
CA TRP A 28 -8.83 8.48 -6.75
C TRP A 28 -9.59 8.33 -8.05
N ASP A 29 -9.96 9.47 -8.60
CA ASP A 29 -10.43 9.56 -9.96
C ASP A 29 -9.22 9.88 -10.83
N GLY A 30 -8.75 8.88 -11.57
CA GLY A 30 -7.54 9.05 -12.38
C GLY A 30 -7.76 9.94 -13.59
N VAL A 31 -9.00 10.16 -14.00
CA VAL A 31 -9.32 11.03 -15.12
C VAL A 31 -9.32 12.49 -14.68
N GLU A 32 -10.01 12.79 -13.58
CA GLU A 32 -10.10 14.16 -13.08
C GLU A 32 -9.01 14.52 -12.10
N GLN A 33 -8.16 13.56 -11.73
CA GLN A 33 -7.03 13.77 -10.83
C GLN A 33 -7.45 14.33 -9.48
N LYS A 34 -8.46 13.72 -8.89
CA LYS A 34 -8.96 14.13 -7.59
C LYS A 34 -9.46 12.93 -6.81
N PRO A 35 -9.58 13.05 -5.48
CA PRO A 35 -10.12 11.94 -4.68
C PRO A 35 -11.56 11.63 -5.05
N ARG A 36 -11.87 10.33 -5.10
CA ARG A 36 -13.24 9.86 -5.23
C ARG A 36 -13.86 9.54 -3.89
N THR A 37 -13.05 9.16 -2.92
CA THR A 37 -13.53 8.75 -1.61
C THR A 37 -12.80 9.51 -0.52
N GLU A 38 -13.32 9.42 0.70
CA GLU A 38 -12.57 9.87 1.85
C GLU A 38 -11.38 8.95 2.10
N LYS A 39 -10.48 9.38 2.96
CA LYS A 39 -9.34 8.58 3.38
C LYS A 39 -9.74 7.68 4.55
N VAL A 40 -9.25 6.45 4.54
CA VAL A 40 -9.42 5.53 5.66
C VAL A 40 -8.03 5.04 6.08
N ARG A 41 -7.96 4.48 7.26
CA ARG A 41 -6.66 4.09 7.83
C ARG A 41 -6.29 2.65 7.51
N GLY A 42 -5.00 2.43 7.44
CA GLY A 42 -4.43 1.11 7.33
C GLY A 42 -3.00 1.13 7.81
N ARG A 43 -2.33 0.02 7.62
CA ARG A 43 -0.94 -0.12 8.05
C ARG A 43 -0.19 -0.96 7.01
N LEU A 44 0.96 -0.46 6.58
CA LEU A 44 1.80 -1.22 5.68
C LEU A 44 2.78 -2.07 6.48
N ILE A 45 2.94 -3.30 6.05
CA ILE A 45 3.94 -4.23 6.59
C ILE A 45 4.67 -4.89 5.41
N ASP A 46 5.80 -5.51 5.67
CA ASP A 46 6.57 -6.24 4.66
C ASP A 46 6.82 -5.41 3.39
N ILE A 47 7.33 -4.20 3.58
CA ILE A 47 7.53 -3.27 2.46
C ILE A 47 8.78 -3.63 1.68
N SER A 48 8.69 -3.52 0.34
CA SER A 48 9.82 -3.65 -0.57
C SER A 48 9.75 -2.49 -1.58
N PRO A 49 10.78 -2.34 -2.45
CA PRO A 49 10.72 -1.29 -3.47
C PRO A 49 9.59 -1.44 -4.47
N ILE A 50 8.96 -2.61 -4.57
CA ILE A 50 7.92 -2.84 -5.58
C ILE A 50 6.54 -3.08 -5.00
N GLY A 51 6.41 -3.29 -3.71
CA GLY A 51 5.09 -3.53 -3.13
C GLY A 51 5.14 -3.71 -1.64
N ALA A 52 3.99 -4.06 -1.08
CA ALA A 52 3.86 -4.21 0.36
C ALA A 52 2.62 -5.02 0.70
N CYS A 53 2.49 -5.39 1.96
CA CYS A 53 1.23 -5.90 2.49
C CYS A 53 0.56 -4.77 3.26
N LEU A 54 -0.70 -4.53 2.96
CA LEU A 54 -1.52 -3.55 3.66
C LEU A 54 -2.44 -4.29 4.62
N GLN A 55 -2.56 -3.79 5.84
CA GLN A 55 -3.56 -4.26 6.78
C GLN A 55 -4.61 -3.19 6.96
N THR A 56 -5.88 -3.56 6.83
CA THR A 56 -6.96 -2.60 6.92
C THR A 56 -8.26 -3.28 7.35
N ASN A 57 -9.20 -2.49 7.84
CA ASN A 57 -10.56 -2.95 8.10
C ASN A 57 -11.52 -2.54 6.99
N HIS A 58 -11.01 -1.88 5.96
CA HIS A 58 -11.85 -1.25 4.94
C HIS A 58 -11.60 -1.84 3.57
N MET A 59 -12.26 -2.96 3.26
CA MET A 59 -12.23 -3.48 1.89
C MET A 59 -13.21 -2.74 0.98
N LEU A 60 -14.16 -2.01 1.57
CA LEU A 60 -15.07 -1.13 0.86
C LEU A 60 -14.90 0.29 1.38
N ILE A 61 -14.69 1.23 0.48
CA ILE A 61 -14.62 2.65 0.83
C ILE A 61 -15.66 3.35 -0.03
N GLU A 62 -16.74 3.80 0.62
CA GLU A 62 -17.83 4.48 -0.08
C GLU A 62 -18.31 3.72 -1.32
N GLY A 63 -18.44 2.41 -1.16
CA GLY A 63 -18.92 1.55 -2.23
C GLY A 63 -17.87 1.00 -3.18
N TYR A 64 -16.64 1.49 -3.11
CA TYR A 64 -15.54 0.97 -3.94
C TYR A 64 -14.83 -0.16 -3.23
N HIS A 65 -14.79 -1.32 -3.86
CA HIS A 65 -14.07 -2.48 -3.33
C HIS A 65 -12.60 -2.38 -3.73
N LEU A 66 -11.70 -2.55 -2.77
CA LEU A 66 -10.27 -2.33 -3.03
C LEU A 66 -9.72 -3.20 -4.15
N LEU A 67 -10.19 -4.45 -4.26
CA LEU A 67 -9.70 -5.33 -5.31
C LEU A 67 -10.56 -5.22 -6.57
N LEU A 68 -11.88 -5.34 -6.42
CA LEU A 68 -12.77 -5.45 -7.58
C LEU A 68 -12.88 -4.15 -8.37
N ASP A 69 -12.79 -3.03 -7.68
CA ASP A 69 -12.94 -1.73 -8.31
C ASP A 69 -11.61 -1.00 -8.50
N ASN A 70 -10.50 -1.67 -8.22
CA ASN A 70 -9.18 -1.09 -8.42
C ASN A 70 -8.80 -1.18 -9.89
N ASP A 71 -8.58 -0.04 -10.51
CA ASP A 71 -8.12 0.04 -11.88
C ASP A 71 -6.79 0.79 -11.93
N PRO A 72 -5.67 0.06 -11.89
CA PRO A 72 -4.35 0.70 -11.86
C PRO A 72 -4.01 1.40 -13.17
N SER A 73 -4.75 1.11 -14.27
CA SER A 73 -4.46 1.73 -15.55
C SER A 73 -4.94 3.16 -15.64
N GLY A 74 -5.61 3.68 -14.61
CA GLY A 74 -5.78 5.10 -14.51
C GLY A 74 -7.13 5.63 -14.09
N GLN A 75 -8.17 4.81 -14.04
CA GLN A 75 -9.50 5.36 -13.74
C GLN A 75 -9.81 5.38 -12.24
N THR A 76 -9.46 4.33 -11.53
CA THR A 76 -9.71 4.27 -10.08
C THR A 76 -8.53 3.67 -9.35
N PRO A 77 -7.38 4.37 -9.38
CA PRO A 77 -6.20 3.89 -8.65
C PRO A 77 -6.40 3.98 -7.15
N LEU A 78 -5.78 3.06 -6.42
CA LEU A 78 -5.67 3.17 -4.98
C LEU A 78 -4.47 4.06 -4.67
N VAL A 79 -4.66 5.06 -3.84
CA VAL A 79 -3.58 5.96 -3.44
C VAL A 79 -3.34 5.80 -1.96
N LEU A 80 -2.08 5.55 -1.62
CA LEU A 80 -1.64 5.46 -0.23
C LEU A 80 -0.94 6.76 0.13
N THR A 81 -1.24 7.28 1.31
CA THR A 81 -0.56 8.45 1.86
C THR A 81 0.29 7.99 3.01
N LEU A 82 1.59 8.18 2.90
CA LEU A 82 2.57 7.76 3.88
C LEU A 82 3.24 8.95 4.53
N PRO A 83 3.68 8.80 5.79
CA PRO A 83 4.46 9.87 6.41
C PRO A 83 5.84 9.95 5.76
N SER A 84 6.38 11.16 5.69
CA SER A 84 7.75 11.34 5.23
C SER A 84 8.71 10.88 6.30
N SER A 85 9.77 10.17 5.91
CA SER A 85 10.80 9.73 6.85
C SER A 85 11.95 10.72 6.96
N THR A 86 11.95 11.78 6.14
CA THR A 86 13.05 12.76 6.14
C THR A 86 12.61 14.15 6.56
N SER A 87 11.31 14.39 6.67
CA SER A 87 10.79 15.70 7.05
C SER A 87 9.40 15.52 7.64
N GLU A 88 8.82 16.58 8.12
CA GLU A 88 7.41 16.57 8.47
C GLU A 88 6.62 16.64 7.17
N GLY A 89 5.52 15.90 7.13
CA GLY A 89 4.69 15.89 5.96
C GLY A 89 4.41 14.51 5.47
N GLN A 90 3.84 14.43 4.29
CA GLN A 90 3.32 13.19 3.75
C GLN A 90 3.62 13.13 2.26
N TRP A 91 3.54 11.94 1.71
CA TRP A 91 3.68 11.72 0.28
C TRP A 91 2.77 10.57 -0.14
N ASP A 92 2.40 10.57 -1.41
CA ASP A 92 1.44 9.61 -1.95
C ASP A 92 2.11 8.66 -2.92
N ILE A 93 1.58 7.43 -2.99
CA ILE A 93 2.02 6.45 -3.97
C ILE A 93 0.80 5.67 -4.43
N LYS A 94 0.76 5.37 -5.72
CA LYS A 94 -0.33 4.56 -6.31
C LYS A 94 -0.01 3.09 -6.18
N ALA A 95 -1.06 2.29 -5.98
CA ALA A 95 -0.90 0.86 -5.82
C ALA A 95 -1.99 0.10 -6.56
N GLN A 96 -1.63 -1.10 -6.99
CA GLN A 96 -2.53 -2.10 -7.50
C GLN A 96 -2.75 -3.15 -6.43
N VAL A 97 -3.99 -3.54 -6.22
CA VAL A 97 -4.32 -4.61 -5.28
C VAL A 97 -4.22 -5.94 -6.01
N LEU A 98 -3.40 -6.84 -5.49
CA LEU A 98 -3.17 -8.15 -6.11
C LEU A 98 -4.05 -9.23 -5.51
N TRP A 99 -4.26 -9.17 -4.19
CA TRP A 99 -5.06 -10.15 -3.47
C TRP A 99 -5.45 -9.58 -2.12
N TYR A 100 -6.43 -10.20 -1.49
CA TYR A 100 -6.72 -9.89 -0.09
C TYR A 100 -7.13 -11.17 0.62
N ASN A 101 -7.04 -11.13 1.95
CA ASN A 101 -7.38 -12.26 2.79
C ASN A 101 -7.95 -11.75 4.11
N LYS A 102 -9.09 -12.28 4.50
CA LYS A 102 -9.66 -11.95 5.80
C LYS A 102 -8.99 -12.82 6.86
N VAL A 103 -8.52 -12.19 7.92
CA VAL A 103 -7.83 -12.87 8.99
C VAL A 103 -8.78 -13.08 10.15
N GLU A 104 -8.83 -14.32 10.65
CA GLU A 104 -9.65 -14.66 11.78
C GLU A 104 -9.01 -14.22 13.09
N GLY A 105 -9.84 -14.00 14.12
CA GLY A 105 -9.37 -13.69 15.45
C GLY A 105 -9.45 -12.21 15.79
N GLU A 106 -9.00 -11.90 17.00
CA GLU A 106 -9.01 -10.53 17.50
C GLU A 106 -7.75 -9.83 17.08
N ARG A 107 -7.86 -8.98 16.08
CA ARG A 107 -6.75 -8.21 15.55
C ARG A 107 -7.21 -6.78 15.30
N LYS A 108 -6.26 -5.87 15.32
CA LYS A 108 -6.55 -4.48 15.01
C LYS A 108 -7.11 -4.33 13.60
N TYR A 109 -6.54 -5.09 12.65
CA TYR A 109 -6.99 -5.07 11.26
C TYR A 109 -7.41 -6.46 10.83
N GLN A 110 -8.55 -6.54 10.16
CA GLN A 110 -9.18 -7.80 9.79
C GLN A 110 -8.73 -8.35 8.44
N PHE A 111 -8.14 -7.51 7.59
CA PHE A 111 -7.76 -7.90 6.24
C PHE A 111 -6.29 -7.66 5.99
N ASP A 112 -5.66 -8.62 5.33
CA ASP A 112 -4.33 -8.45 4.74
C ASP A 112 -4.54 -8.28 3.23
N VAL A 113 -3.86 -7.31 2.63
CA VAL A 113 -4.03 -6.95 1.23
C VAL A 113 -2.65 -6.85 0.59
N GLY A 114 -2.42 -7.64 -0.45
CA GLY A 114 -1.15 -7.59 -1.18
C GLY A 114 -1.19 -6.48 -2.22
N LEU A 115 -0.18 -5.65 -2.23
CA LEU A 115 -0.08 -4.48 -3.10
C LEU A 115 1.17 -4.52 -3.95
N SER A 116 1.03 -4.01 -5.17
CA SER A 116 2.14 -3.68 -6.05
C SER A 116 2.10 -2.17 -6.28
N PHE A 117 3.23 -1.49 -6.13
CA PHE A 117 3.28 -0.07 -6.42
C PHE A 117 3.31 0.14 -7.92
N VAL A 118 2.59 1.16 -8.41
CA VAL A 118 2.49 1.41 -9.85
C VAL A 118 2.87 2.85 -10.17
N ASP A 119 3.43 3.05 -11.35
CA ASP A 119 3.80 4.40 -11.86
C ASP A 119 4.63 5.17 -10.85
N VAL A 120 5.63 4.51 -10.27
CA VAL A 120 6.46 5.12 -9.23
C VAL A 120 7.39 6.14 -9.86
N SER A 121 7.22 7.40 -9.47
CA SER A 121 8.06 8.49 -9.94
C SER A 121 9.44 8.42 -9.27
N PRO A 122 10.46 9.11 -9.82
CA PRO A 122 11.77 9.15 -9.16
C PRO A 122 11.71 9.70 -7.74
N SER A 123 10.89 10.70 -7.47
CA SER A 123 10.80 11.25 -6.12
C SER A 123 10.09 10.29 -5.19
N GLU A 124 9.07 9.58 -5.66
CA GLU A 124 8.41 8.55 -4.88
C GLU A 124 9.35 7.40 -4.56
N ARG A 125 10.19 7.04 -5.54
CA ARG A 125 11.19 6.00 -5.34
C ARG A 125 12.20 6.40 -4.26
N GLU A 126 12.63 7.65 -4.27
CA GLU A 126 13.52 8.16 -3.24
C GLU A 126 12.86 8.16 -1.87
N ASN A 127 11.59 8.57 -1.79
CA ASN A 127 10.85 8.55 -0.55
C ASN A 127 10.71 7.12 -0.01
N LEU A 128 10.40 6.20 -0.89
CA LEU A 128 10.28 4.79 -0.51
C LEU A 128 11.61 4.24 0.00
N HIS A 129 12.68 4.56 -0.72
CA HIS A 129 14.02 4.12 -0.32
C HIS A 129 14.39 4.68 1.06
N ALA A 130 14.10 5.95 1.30
CA ALA A 130 14.37 6.57 2.60
C ALA A 130 13.56 5.90 3.71
N LEU A 131 12.31 5.56 3.42
CA LEU A 131 11.47 4.87 4.38
C LEU A 131 12.06 3.51 4.74
N LEU A 132 12.45 2.74 3.75
CA LEU A 132 13.02 1.42 3.98
C LEU A 132 14.32 1.52 4.76
N LYS A 133 15.15 2.49 4.41
CA LYS A 133 16.43 2.68 5.08
C LYS A 133 16.24 3.04 6.54
N SER A 134 15.24 3.86 6.85
CA SER A 134 15.00 4.28 8.23
C SER A 134 14.52 3.14 9.12
N HIS A 135 13.96 2.09 8.54
CA HIS A 135 13.45 0.94 9.27
C HIS A 135 14.39 -0.27 9.23
N SER A 136 15.43 -0.23 8.43
CA SER A 136 16.34 -1.36 8.28
C SER A 136 17.58 -1.27 9.14
N SER A 137 17.77 -0.18 9.81
CA SER A 137 19.01 0.12 10.53
C SER A 137 18.98 -0.32 11.97
N SER A 138 18.44 -1.40 12.28
CA SER A 138 18.43 -1.86 13.67
C SER A 138 19.67 -2.67 14.00
#